data_dd0014d97016c80bd9fa41be52f8ff5e
#
_entry.id   dd0014d97016c80bd9fa41be52f8ff5e
#
_cell.length_a   1.000
_cell.length_b   1.000
_cell.length_c   1.000
_cell.angle_alpha   90.00
_cell.angle_beta   90.00
_cell.angle_gamma   90.00
#
_symmetry.space_group_name_H-M   'P 1'
#
loop_
_entity.id
_entity.type
_entity.pdbx_description
1 polymer ?
#
loop_
_entity_poly.entity_id
_entity_poly.type
_entity_poly.pdbx_seq_one_letter_code
_entity_poly.pdbx_strand_id
1 'polypeptide(L)' 'MTNQSTIDKLIEMRLTTMADAFRNQLDDPKFKEVPFEDRFGMLVDIEYSNRKNNRQKRLILWATRAQTSAQTTAL' A
#
# COMPACT_ATOMS: atom_id res chain seq x y z
N MET A 1 -19.97 11.20 9.39
CA MET A 1 -18.94 10.48 8.67
C MET A 1 -19.01 9.00 8.98
N THR A 2 -19.00 8.18 7.97
CA THR A 2 -19.09 6.73 8.17
C THR A 2 -17.78 6.10 7.79
N ASN A 3 -17.58 4.86 8.24
CA ASN A 3 -16.37 4.13 7.87
C ASN A 3 -16.34 3.90 6.36
N GLN A 4 -17.47 3.65 5.76
CA GLN A 4 -17.53 3.46 4.31
C GLN A 4 -17.12 4.74 3.58
N SER A 5 -17.54 5.88 4.08
CA SER A 5 -17.15 7.16 3.49
C SER A 5 -15.64 7.36 3.55
N THR A 6 -15.04 6.97 4.67
CA THR A 6 -13.59 7.06 4.83
C THR A 6 -12.88 6.14 3.85
N ILE A 7 -13.38 4.92 3.71
CA ILE A 7 -12.81 3.95 2.78
C ILE A 7 -12.91 4.48 1.35
N ASP A 8 -14.05 5.04 0.99
CA ASP A 8 -14.26 5.57 -0.35
C ASP A 8 -13.27 6.71 -0.67
N LYS A 9 -13.02 7.55 0.32
CA LYS A 9 -12.09 8.65 0.14
C LYS A 9 -10.66 8.15 -0.02
N LEU A 10 -10.30 7.12 0.73
CA LEU A 10 -8.98 6.52 0.60
C LEU A 10 -8.79 5.95 -0.81
N ILE A 11 -9.81 5.30 -1.33
CA ILE A 11 -9.76 4.73 -2.67
C ILE A 11 -9.64 5.84 -3.70
N GLU A 12 -10.37 6.92 -3.50
CA GLU A 12 -10.32 8.05 -4.41
C GLU A 12 -8.95 8.70 -4.45
N MET A 13 -8.26 8.70 -3.31
CA MET A 13 -6.92 9.22 -3.22
C MET A 13 -5.88 8.20 -3.67
N ARG A 14 -6.35 7.07 -4.17
CA ARG A 14 -5.49 5.97 -4.63
C ARG A 14 -4.71 5.30 -3.51
N LEU A 15 -5.24 5.35 -2.30
CA LEU A 15 -4.66 4.67 -1.15
C LEU A 15 -5.39 3.35 -0.94
N THR A 16 -5.46 2.55 -2.00
CA THR A 16 -6.28 1.34 -1.97
C THR A 16 -5.78 0.29 -0.99
N THR A 17 -4.47 0.15 -0.87
CA THR A 17 -3.92 -0.81 0.08
C THR A 17 -4.26 -0.41 1.51
N MET A 18 -4.18 0.88 1.80
CA MET A 18 -4.55 1.38 3.10
C MET A 18 -6.05 1.19 3.35
N ALA A 19 -6.87 1.39 2.33
CA ALA A 19 -8.31 1.21 2.45
C ALA A 19 -8.64 -0.23 2.79
N ASP A 20 -7.98 -1.19 2.15
CA ASP A 20 -8.20 -2.60 2.43
C ASP A 20 -7.75 -2.95 3.84
N ALA A 21 -6.61 -2.43 4.26
CA ALA A 21 -6.10 -2.69 5.59
C ALA A 21 -7.02 -2.09 6.66
N PHE A 22 -7.55 -0.91 6.40
CA PHE A 22 -8.49 -0.28 7.32
C PHE A 22 -9.75 -1.13 7.44
N ARG A 23 -10.26 -1.61 6.31
CA ARG A 23 -11.42 -2.48 6.32
C ARG A 23 -11.17 -3.73 7.15
N ASN A 24 -9.99 -4.32 7.00
CA ASN A 24 -9.63 -5.50 7.78
C ASN A 24 -9.57 -5.21 9.27
N GLN A 25 -9.05 -4.04 9.64
CA GLN A 25 -9.02 -3.65 11.05
C GLN A 25 -10.42 -3.50 11.62
N LEU A 26 -11.34 -3.00 10.82
CA LEU A 26 -12.71 -2.82 11.29
C LEU A 26 -13.41 -4.16 11.51
N ASP A 27 -13.06 -5.14 10.69
CA ASP A 27 -13.71 -6.45 10.76
C ASP A 27 -13.08 -7.40 11.77
N ASP A 28 -11.84 -7.19 12.14
CA ASP A 28 -11.13 -8.12 13.00
C ASP A 28 -11.19 -7.65 14.46
N PRO A 29 -11.82 -8.43 15.33
CA PRO A 29 -11.94 -8.05 16.75
C PRO A 29 -10.62 -7.88 17.45
N LYS A 30 -9.56 -8.47 16.95
CA LYS A 30 -8.25 -8.35 17.58
C LYS A 30 -7.79 -6.92 17.65
N PHE A 31 -8.20 -6.10 16.70
CA PHE A 31 -7.75 -4.72 16.66
C PHE A 31 -8.45 -3.83 17.67
N LYS A 32 -9.49 -4.32 18.34
CA LYS A 32 -10.15 -3.52 19.34
C LYS A 32 -9.24 -3.18 20.52
N GLU A 33 -8.27 -4.04 20.79
CA GLU A 33 -7.36 -3.83 21.89
C GLU A 33 -6.08 -3.14 21.48
N VAL A 34 -5.91 -2.88 20.20
CA VAL A 34 -4.71 -2.21 19.71
C VAL A 34 -4.93 -0.71 19.77
N PRO A 35 -4.00 0.05 20.34
CA PRO A 35 -4.14 1.51 20.42
C PRO A 35 -4.26 2.13 19.04
N PHE A 36 -4.95 3.24 18.95
CA PHE A 36 -5.17 3.91 17.67
C PHE A 36 -3.87 4.24 16.97
N GLU A 37 -2.88 4.73 17.71
CA GLU A 37 -1.61 5.11 17.11
C GLU A 37 -0.96 3.93 16.40
N ASP A 38 -1.05 2.75 17.02
CA ASP A 38 -0.46 1.56 16.43
C ASP A 38 -1.24 1.13 15.20
N ARG A 39 -2.58 1.21 15.27
CA ARG A 39 -3.40 0.85 14.12
C ARG A 39 -3.17 1.78 12.95
N PHE A 40 -3.05 3.06 13.24
CA PHE A 40 -2.81 4.04 12.19
C PHE A 40 -1.42 3.84 11.59
N GLY A 41 -0.42 3.56 12.42
CA GLY A 41 0.92 3.27 11.93
C GLY A 41 0.94 2.07 11.00
N MET A 42 0.17 1.02 11.33
CA MET A 42 0.08 -0.15 10.46
C MET A 42 -0.48 0.21 9.10
N LEU A 43 -1.50 1.06 9.07
CA LEU A 43 -2.11 1.47 7.81
C LEU A 43 -1.11 2.22 6.95
N VAL A 44 -0.38 3.13 7.57
CA VAL A 44 0.61 3.92 6.85
C VAL A 44 1.74 3.03 6.34
N ASP A 45 2.21 2.11 7.17
CA ASP A 45 3.29 1.21 6.78
C ASP A 45 2.89 0.33 5.61
N ILE A 46 1.68 -0.17 5.61
CA ILE A 46 1.20 -1.02 4.54
C ILE A 46 1.16 -0.25 3.23
N GLU A 47 0.64 0.96 3.27
CA GLU A 47 0.56 1.77 2.06
C GLU A 47 1.96 2.18 1.58
N TYR A 48 2.82 2.55 2.51
CA TYR A 48 4.18 2.93 2.20
C TYR A 48 4.92 1.78 1.52
N SER A 49 4.83 0.58 2.10
CA SER A 49 5.49 -0.59 1.55
C SER A 49 4.95 -0.95 0.18
N ASN A 50 3.63 -0.84 0.02
CA ASN A 50 3.02 -1.16 -1.26
C ASN A 50 3.48 -0.19 -2.35
N ARG A 51 3.55 1.08 -2.05
CA ARG A 51 3.99 2.07 -3.01
C ARG A 51 5.46 1.88 -3.36
N LYS A 52 6.27 1.56 -2.37
CA LYS A 52 7.68 1.32 -2.58
C LYS A 52 7.87 0.11 -3.48
N ASN A 53 7.14 -0.97 -3.20
CA ASN A 53 7.24 -2.17 -4.01
C ASN A 53 6.79 -1.94 -5.44
N ASN A 54 5.71 -1.20 -5.62
CA ASN A 54 5.22 -0.90 -6.96
C ASN A 54 6.20 -0.05 -7.73
N ARG A 55 6.84 0.88 -7.05
CA ARG A 55 7.84 1.72 -7.68
C ARG A 55 9.03 0.88 -8.13
N GLN A 56 9.48 -0.05 -7.29
CA GLN A 56 10.58 -0.92 -7.63
C GLN A 56 10.22 -1.82 -8.80
N LYS A 57 9.02 -2.37 -8.82
CA LYS A 57 8.56 -3.19 -9.92
C LYS A 57 8.57 -2.42 -11.23
N ARG A 58 8.12 -1.18 -11.19
CA ARG A 58 8.09 -0.37 -12.39
C ARG A 58 9.49 -0.08 -12.91
N LEU A 59 10.41 0.19 -12.00
CA LEU A 59 11.78 0.46 -12.37
C LEU A 59 12.43 -0.77 -12.98
N ILE A 60 12.17 -1.93 -12.41
CA ILE A 60 12.72 -3.17 -12.92
C ILE A 60 12.18 -3.48 -14.31
N LEU A 61 10.89 -3.33 -14.49
CA LEU A 61 10.28 -3.58 -15.80
C LEU A 61 10.81 -2.62 -16.85
N TRP A 62 10.96 -1.37 -16.47
CA TRP A 62 11.45 -0.36 -17.38
C TRP A 62 12.91 -0.67 -17.77
N ALA A 63 13.72 -1.01 -16.79
CA ALA A 63 15.11 -1.33 -17.03
C ALA A 63 15.25 -2.56 -17.91
N THR A 64 14.44 -3.58 -17.66
CA THR A 64 14.48 -4.78 -18.47
C THR A 64 14.10 -4.48 -19.90
N ARG A 65 13.09 -3.67 -20.09
CA ARG A 65 12.64 -3.31 -21.39
C ARG A 65 13.67 -2.45 -22.14
N ALA A 66 14.27 -1.54 -21.42
CA ALA A 66 15.25 -0.64 -21.98
C ALA A 66 16.52 -1.39 -22.37
N GLN A 67 16.79 -2.51 -21.68
CA GLN A 67 17.97 -3.21 -21.97
C GLN A 67 17.81 -4.39 -22.78
N THR A 68 16.74 -4.49 -23.43
CA THR A 68 16.49 -5.58 -24.23
C THR A 68 17.67 -5.92 -24.90
N SER A 69 18.40 -5.00 -25.25
CA SER A 69 19.50 -5.37 -25.92
C SER A 69 20.63 -5.21 -25.07
N ALA A 70 20.66 -4.45 -24.24
CA ALA A 70 21.84 -4.17 -23.60
C ALA A 70 22.06 -4.89 -22.43
N GLN A 71 21.74 -5.31 -21.89
CA GLN A 71 21.97 -5.89 -20.88
C GLN A 71 22.54 -5.51 -19.81
N THR A 72 22.71 -5.52 -19.10
CA THR A 72 23.28 -5.08 -18.24
C THR A 72 23.24 -5.32 -17.09
N THR A 73 23.02 -5.55 -16.60
CA THR A 73 23.06 -5.82 -15.60
C THR A 73 22.95 -5.28 -14.57
N ALA A 74 23.12 -5.11 -14.24
CA ALA A 74 23.16 -4.61 -13.36
C ALA A 74 22.49 -4.32 -12.47
N LEU A 75 22.33 -4.32 -12.01
CA LEU A 75 21.73 -3.93 -11.09
C LEU A 75 21.88 -4.43 -10.22
#